data_55d2b5c6efecc4c3756a2fa010fd7b9d
#
_entry.id   55d2b5c6efecc4c3756a2fa010fd7b9d
#
_cell.length_a   1.000
_cell.length_b   1.000
_cell.length_c   1.000
_cell.angle_alpha   90.00
_cell.angle_beta   90.00
_cell.angle_gamma   90.00
#
_symmetry.space_group_name_H-M   'P 1'
#
loop_
_entity.id
_entity.type
_entity.pdbx_description
1 polymer ?
#
loop_
_entity_poly.entity_id
_entity_poly.type
_entity_poly.pdbx_seq_one_letter_code
_entity_poly.pdbx_strand_id
1 'polypeptide(L)'
;MNRKKKAMWQYYIILGAGVILFVAALLSLRSTLSFLKKAEKATATVTSLRVDNSDGEVYLPVFTFRTQNNIEYTYELPEGTNPSAWSVGETETVIYDPDDPSSVSLYTYFRIFVWPLVLMSIALPLLVIGIGYFIAAQFLK
;
A
#
# COMPACT_ATOMS: atom_id res chain seq x y z
N MET A 1 -0.69 19.98 39.95
CA MET A 1 -0.14 19.89 38.63
C MET A 1 -1.13 20.30 37.56
N ASN A 2 -0.74 21.18 36.72
CA ASN A 2 -1.63 21.82 35.76
C ASN A 2 -2.16 20.86 34.70
N ARG A 3 -3.47 20.67 34.64
CA ARG A 3 -4.15 19.95 33.57
C ARG A 3 -3.76 20.48 32.16
N LYS A 4 -3.46 21.77 32.06
CA LYS A 4 -3.02 22.42 30.82
C LYS A 4 -1.70 21.88 30.28
N LYS A 5 -0.72 21.59 31.15
CA LYS A 5 0.57 20.99 30.74
C LYS A 5 0.41 19.55 30.23
N LYS A 6 -0.49 18.79 30.82
CA LYS A 6 -0.77 17.42 30.44
C LYS A 6 -1.48 17.35 29.05
N ALA A 7 -2.38 18.30 28.79
CA ALA A 7 -3.05 18.39 27.50
C ALA A 7 -2.10 18.83 26.37
N MET A 8 -1.19 19.78 26.64
CA MET A 8 -0.20 20.25 25.65
C MET A 8 0.75 19.13 25.23
N TRP A 9 1.17 18.27 26.15
CA TRP A 9 2.07 17.18 25.85
C TRP A 9 1.43 16.15 24.89
N GLN A 10 0.15 15.89 25.04
CA GLN A 10 -0.61 15.01 24.13
C GLN A 10 -0.63 15.56 22.71
N TYR A 11 -0.80 16.85 22.54
CA TYR A 11 -0.79 17.48 21.20
C TYR A 11 0.59 17.45 20.54
N TYR A 12 1.67 17.58 21.32
CA TYR A 12 3.03 17.41 20.79
C TYR A 12 3.28 15.99 20.32
N ILE A 13 2.77 14.99 21.03
CA ILE A 13 2.86 13.57 20.62
C ILE A 13 2.09 13.36 19.31
N ILE A 14 0.87 13.88 19.21
CA ILE A 14 0.05 13.76 18.00
C ILE A 14 0.74 14.43 16.82
N LEU A 15 1.26 15.63 17.01
CA LEU A 15 1.99 16.34 15.96
C LEU A 15 3.24 15.59 15.52
N GLY A 16 4.03 15.09 16.48
CA GLY A 16 5.22 14.29 16.19
C GLY A 16 4.90 13.00 15.44
N ALA A 17 3.86 12.28 15.86
CA ALA A 17 3.39 11.09 15.17
C ALA A 17 2.93 11.42 13.74
N GLY A 18 2.20 12.51 13.55
CA GLY A 18 1.75 12.98 12.24
C GLY A 18 2.91 13.29 11.32
N VAL A 19 3.95 13.98 11.81
CA VAL A 19 5.16 14.31 11.04
C VAL A 19 5.91 13.03 10.64
N ILE A 20 6.09 12.11 11.56
CA ILE A 20 6.77 10.83 11.28
C ILE A 20 6.02 10.04 10.20
N LEU A 21 4.70 9.93 10.32
CA LEU A 21 3.87 9.23 9.34
C LEU A 21 3.86 9.94 7.99
N PHE A 22 3.87 11.26 7.98
CA PHE A 22 3.95 12.05 6.75
C PHE A 22 5.26 11.81 6.01
N VAL A 23 6.39 11.83 6.72
CA VAL A 23 7.71 11.53 6.14
C VAL A 23 7.72 10.09 5.60
N ALA A 24 7.20 9.13 6.36
CA ALA A 24 7.08 7.74 5.91
C ALA A 24 6.22 7.63 4.64
N ALA A 25 5.13 8.38 4.56
CA ALA A 25 4.26 8.42 3.37
C ALA A 25 5.00 8.97 2.14
N LEU A 26 5.77 10.04 2.31
CA LEU A 26 6.57 10.61 1.22
C LEU A 26 7.65 9.65 0.74
N LEU A 27 8.33 8.96 1.65
CA LEU A 27 9.33 7.96 1.31
C LEU A 27 8.70 6.76 0.59
N SER A 28 7.55 6.31 1.04
CA SER A 28 6.78 5.24 0.38
C SER A 28 6.35 5.64 -1.03
N LEU A 29 5.86 6.86 -1.20
CA LEU A 29 5.48 7.40 -2.51
C LEU A 29 6.68 7.47 -3.45
N ARG A 30 7.82 7.95 -2.96
CA ARG A 30 9.06 8.01 -3.74
C ARG A 30 9.50 6.63 -4.19
N SER A 31 9.44 5.64 -3.31
CA SER A 31 9.77 4.25 -3.63
C SER A 31 8.84 3.69 -4.71
N THR A 32 7.55 3.94 -4.60
CA THR A 32 6.55 3.51 -5.60
C THR A 32 6.79 4.16 -6.95
N LEU A 33 7.06 5.46 -6.99
CA LEU A 33 7.35 6.17 -8.24
C LEU A 33 8.65 5.68 -8.87
N SER A 34 9.67 5.38 -8.07
CA SER A 34 10.93 4.80 -8.55
C SER A 34 10.71 3.42 -9.16
N PHE A 35 9.88 2.59 -8.51
CA PHE A 35 9.49 1.28 -9.05
C PHE A 35 8.77 1.43 -10.39
N LEU A 36 7.81 2.35 -10.50
CA LEU A 36 7.05 2.58 -11.73
C LEU A 36 7.93 3.03 -12.91
N LYS A 37 8.99 3.80 -12.65
CA LYS A 37 9.92 4.25 -13.70
C LYS A 37 10.71 3.09 -14.32
N LYS A 38 11.03 2.06 -13.54
CA LYS A 38 11.80 0.90 -13.99
C LYS A 38 10.91 -0.25 -14.44
N ALA A 39 9.67 -0.28 -13.98
CA ALA A 39 8.78 -1.42 -14.13
C ALA A 39 8.34 -1.62 -15.58
N GLU A 40 8.18 -2.87 -15.94
CA GLU A 40 7.67 -3.31 -17.22
C GLU A 40 6.32 -4.00 -17.06
N LYS A 41 5.49 -3.92 -18.10
CA LYS A 41 4.18 -4.55 -18.11
C LYS A 41 4.24 -5.90 -18.78
N ALA A 42 3.44 -6.84 -18.28
CA ALA A 42 3.24 -8.13 -18.91
C ALA A 42 1.78 -8.56 -18.74
N THR A 43 1.33 -9.44 -19.62
CA THR A 43 0.02 -10.08 -19.47
C THR A 43 0.19 -11.36 -18.68
N ALA A 44 -0.50 -11.43 -17.53
CA ALA A 44 -0.51 -12.60 -16.68
C ALA A 44 -1.81 -13.37 -16.86
N THR A 45 -1.75 -14.69 -16.75
CA THR A 45 -2.89 -15.57 -16.86
C THR A 45 -3.07 -16.32 -15.54
N VAL A 46 -4.32 -16.44 -15.08
CA VAL A 46 -4.64 -17.28 -13.92
C VAL A 46 -4.49 -18.74 -14.32
N THR A 47 -3.49 -19.41 -13.78
CA THR A 47 -3.20 -20.82 -14.08
C THR A 47 -3.81 -21.77 -13.07
N SER A 48 -4.03 -21.32 -11.83
CA SER A 48 -4.66 -22.14 -10.80
C SER A 48 -5.28 -21.26 -9.71
N LEU A 49 -6.11 -21.88 -8.88
CA LEU A 49 -6.68 -21.26 -7.67
C LEU A 49 -6.21 -22.09 -6.48
N ARG A 50 -5.46 -21.46 -5.57
CA ARG A 50 -5.06 -22.11 -4.33
C ARG A 50 -6.15 -21.92 -3.27
N VAL A 51 -6.46 -22.97 -2.54
CA VAL A 51 -7.43 -22.92 -1.44
C VAL A 51 -6.69 -22.66 -0.13
N ASP A 52 -7.13 -21.64 0.60
CA ASP A 52 -6.63 -21.33 1.94
C ASP A 52 -7.77 -21.49 2.95
N ASN A 53 -7.56 -22.35 3.94
CA ASN A 53 -8.54 -22.68 4.97
C ASN A 53 -8.19 -22.12 6.35
N SER A 54 -7.18 -21.24 6.47
CA SER A 54 -6.70 -20.75 7.76
C SER A 54 -7.74 -19.90 8.52
N ASP A 55 -8.51 -19.07 7.81
CA ASP A 55 -9.57 -18.23 8.38
C ASP A 55 -10.92 -18.41 7.65
N GLY A 56 -11.24 -19.64 7.28
CA GLY A 56 -12.35 -19.95 6.39
C GLY A 56 -11.83 -20.21 4.98
N GLU A 57 -12.62 -20.92 4.18
CA GLU A 57 -12.22 -21.31 2.84
C GLU A 57 -12.24 -20.10 1.89
N VAL A 58 -11.08 -19.72 1.36
CA VAL A 58 -10.93 -18.68 0.35
C VAL A 58 -10.07 -19.18 -0.82
N TYR A 59 -10.29 -18.63 -2.00
CA TYR A 59 -9.56 -18.97 -3.20
C TYR A 59 -8.60 -17.87 -3.59
N LEU A 60 -7.31 -18.22 -3.70
CA LEU A 60 -6.22 -17.32 -4.05
C LEU A 60 -5.81 -17.58 -5.50
N PRO A 61 -5.93 -16.61 -6.41
CA PRO A 61 -5.50 -16.82 -7.79
C PRO A 61 -3.98 -16.85 -7.88
N VAL A 62 -3.47 -17.78 -8.68
CA VAL A 62 -2.05 -17.87 -9.04
C VAL A 62 -1.91 -17.43 -10.49
N PHE A 63 -1.19 -16.34 -10.71
CA PHE A 63 -0.92 -15.79 -12.02
C PHE A 63 0.43 -16.24 -12.53
N THR A 64 0.51 -16.52 -13.82
CA THR A 64 1.77 -16.81 -14.51
C THR A 64 1.97 -15.75 -15.61
N PHE A 65 3.15 -15.16 -15.66
CA PHE A 65 3.53 -14.20 -16.68
C PHE A 65 4.94 -14.46 -17.18
N ARG A 66 5.24 -13.93 -18.36
CA ARG A 66 6.58 -14.03 -18.94
C ARG A 66 7.22 -12.64 -19.05
N THR A 67 8.49 -12.57 -18.71
CA THR A 67 9.29 -11.37 -18.86
C THR A 67 9.68 -11.17 -20.34
N GLN A 68 10.25 -10.01 -20.67
CA GLN A 68 10.79 -9.75 -22.01
C GLN A 68 11.88 -10.75 -22.42
N ASN A 69 12.62 -11.28 -21.45
CA ASN A 69 13.63 -12.33 -21.68
C ASN A 69 13.02 -13.73 -21.82
N ASN A 70 11.69 -13.83 -21.91
CA ASN A 70 10.93 -15.05 -22.04
C ASN A 70 11.10 -16.03 -20.87
N ILE A 71 11.37 -15.51 -19.67
CA ILE A 71 11.45 -16.27 -18.43
C ILE A 71 10.07 -16.24 -17.76
N GLU A 72 9.58 -17.41 -17.37
CA GLU A 72 8.28 -17.55 -16.73
C GLU A 72 8.38 -17.37 -15.22
N TYR A 73 7.50 -16.54 -14.66
CA TYR A 73 7.36 -16.32 -13.23
C TYR A 73 5.91 -16.51 -12.81
N THR A 74 5.72 -16.94 -11.56
CA THR A 74 4.40 -17.06 -10.95
C THR A 74 4.23 -15.99 -9.86
N TYR A 75 3.01 -15.47 -9.77
CA TYR A 75 2.60 -14.50 -8.76
C TYR A 75 1.30 -14.96 -8.13
N GLU A 76 1.32 -15.21 -6.84
CA GLU A 76 0.13 -15.55 -6.07
C GLU A 76 -0.42 -14.28 -5.41
N LEU A 77 -1.70 -14.00 -5.66
CA LEU A 77 -2.35 -12.86 -5.03
C LEU A 77 -2.50 -13.15 -3.53
N PRO A 78 -2.10 -12.22 -2.64
CA PRO A 78 -2.14 -12.46 -1.20
C PRO A 78 -3.55 -12.45 -0.61
N GLU A 79 -4.54 -12.00 -1.37
CA GLU A 79 -5.94 -11.91 -0.95
C GLU A 79 -6.78 -12.95 -1.66
N GLY A 80 -7.55 -13.71 -0.88
CA GLY A 80 -8.48 -14.68 -1.40
C GLY A 80 -9.93 -14.28 -1.13
N THR A 81 -10.85 -14.82 -1.92
CA THR A 81 -12.30 -14.61 -1.78
C THR A 81 -13.05 -15.93 -1.93
N ASN A 82 -14.27 -15.97 -1.37
CA ASN A 82 -15.19 -17.07 -1.58
C ASN A 82 -16.61 -16.49 -1.79
N PRO A 83 -17.21 -16.69 -2.97
CA PRO A 83 -16.67 -17.42 -4.13
C PRO A 83 -15.48 -16.70 -4.75
N SER A 84 -14.69 -17.43 -5.55
CA SER A 84 -13.51 -16.88 -6.21
C SER A 84 -13.87 -15.70 -7.13
N ALA A 85 -13.13 -14.61 -6.99
CA ALA A 85 -13.27 -13.44 -7.86
C ALA A 85 -12.61 -13.66 -9.24
N TRP A 86 -11.80 -14.71 -9.37
CA TRP A 86 -11.02 -15.01 -10.56
C TRP A 86 -11.33 -16.41 -11.05
N SER A 87 -11.28 -16.60 -12.36
CA SER A 87 -11.41 -17.90 -12.99
C SER A 87 -10.12 -18.29 -13.68
N VAL A 88 -9.81 -19.60 -13.69
CA VAL A 88 -8.65 -20.12 -14.42
C VAL A 88 -8.80 -19.76 -15.91
N GLY A 89 -7.73 -19.22 -16.50
CA GLY A 89 -7.71 -18.73 -17.87
C GLY A 89 -7.95 -17.24 -18.02
N GLU A 90 -8.40 -16.54 -16.99
CA GLU A 90 -8.51 -15.07 -17.01
C GLU A 90 -7.13 -14.44 -17.15
N THR A 91 -7.06 -13.32 -17.85
CA THR A 91 -5.84 -12.55 -18.06
C THR A 91 -5.96 -11.19 -17.43
N GLU A 92 -4.83 -10.68 -16.93
CA GLU A 92 -4.73 -9.35 -16.35
C GLU A 92 -3.34 -8.77 -16.62
N THR A 93 -3.25 -7.46 -16.69
CA THR A 93 -1.95 -6.80 -16.82
C THR A 93 -1.26 -6.73 -15.47
N VAL A 94 -0.02 -7.16 -15.42
CA VAL A 94 0.86 -7.02 -14.25
C VAL A 94 2.01 -6.09 -14.58
N ILE A 95 2.59 -5.52 -13.53
CA ILE A 95 3.77 -4.68 -13.59
C ILE A 95 4.85 -5.30 -12.71
N TYR A 96 6.06 -5.41 -13.23
CA TYR A 96 7.16 -6.06 -12.51
C TYR A 96 8.46 -5.27 -12.68
N ASP A 97 9.38 -5.47 -11.74
CA ASP A 97 10.73 -4.91 -11.82
C ASP A 97 11.57 -5.82 -12.73
N PRO A 98 12.11 -5.32 -13.87
CA PRO A 98 12.93 -6.15 -14.75
C PRO A 98 14.23 -6.65 -14.10
N ASP A 99 14.73 -5.94 -13.09
CA ASP A 99 15.91 -6.36 -12.33
C ASP A 99 15.58 -7.41 -11.26
N ASP A 100 14.34 -7.44 -10.80
CA ASP A 100 13.82 -8.44 -9.84
C ASP A 100 12.38 -8.78 -10.18
N PRO A 101 12.15 -9.72 -11.12
CA PRO A 101 10.80 -10.06 -11.57
C PRO A 101 9.89 -10.69 -10.51
N SER A 102 10.44 -11.10 -9.36
CA SER A 102 9.63 -11.52 -8.22
C SER A 102 8.89 -10.34 -7.57
N SER A 103 9.37 -9.12 -7.79
CA SER A 103 8.69 -7.88 -7.40
C SER A 103 7.66 -7.50 -8.44
N VAL A 104 6.47 -8.06 -8.33
CA VAL A 104 5.38 -7.96 -9.29
C VAL A 104 4.08 -7.59 -8.58
N SER A 105 3.23 -6.82 -9.26
CA SER A 105 1.91 -6.46 -8.77
C SER A 105 0.93 -6.35 -9.92
N LEU A 106 -0.36 -6.50 -9.63
CA LEU A 106 -1.41 -6.17 -10.59
C LEU A 106 -1.35 -4.68 -10.94
N TYR A 107 -1.53 -4.37 -12.21
CA TYR A 107 -1.48 -2.98 -12.70
C TYR A 107 -2.80 -2.26 -12.39
N THR A 108 -2.98 -1.92 -11.11
CA THR A 108 -4.09 -1.10 -10.64
C THR A 108 -3.56 0.02 -9.75
N TYR A 109 -4.08 1.22 -9.91
CA TYR A 109 -3.62 2.38 -9.12
C TYR A 109 -3.75 2.14 -7.63
N PHE A 110 -4.84 1.53 -7.18
CA PHE A 110 -5.06 1.26 -5.77
C PHE A 110 -3.99 0.33 -5.18
N ARG A 111 -3.62 -0.75 -5.89
CA ARG A 111 -2.61 -1.70 -5.40
C ARG A 111 -1.21 -1.11 -5.43
N ILE A 112 -0.90 -0.32 -6.45
CA ILE A 112 0.41 0.30 -6.60
C ILE A 112 0.65 1.34 -5.51
N PHE A 113 -0.37 2.15 -5.22
CA PHE A 113 -0.26 3.27 -4.28
C PHE A 113 -0.88 2.99 -2.91
N VAL A 114 -1.16 1.72 -2.57
CA VAL A 114 -1.86 1.38 -1.32
C VAL A 114 -1.13 1.90 -0.07
N TRP A 115 0.16 1.70 0.02
CA TRP A 115 0.93 2.14 1.19
C TRP A 115 1.04 3.65 1.32
N PRO A 116 1.37 4.41 0.24
CA PRO A 116 1.31 5.87 0.31
C PRO A 116 -0.07 6.40 0.69
N LEU A 117 -1.14 5.81 0.16
CA LEU A 117 -2.51 6.22 0.47
C LEU A 117 -2.87 5.94 1.94
N VAL A 118 -2.53 4.76 2.45
CA VAL A 118 -2.81 4.40 3.85
C VAL A 118 -2.06 5.31 4.81
N LEU A 119 -0.76 5.50 4.60
CA LEU A 119 0.06 6.36 5.45
C LEU A 119 -0.41 7.81 5.41
N MET A 120 -0.74 8.33 4.23
CA MET A 120 -1.22 9.69 4.08
C MET A 120 -2.60 9.89 4.72
N SER A 121 -3.49 8.90 4.64
CA SER A 121 -4.82 8.97 5.25
C SER A 121 -4.78 9.03 6.78
N ILE A 122 -3.71 8.51 7.39
CA ILE A 122 -3.48 8.59 8.84
C ILE A 122 -2.73 9.88 9.18
N ALA A 123 -1.70 10.22 8.40
CA ALA A 123 -0.83 11.36 8.67
C ALA A 123 -1.55 12.71 8.57
N LEU A 124 -2.38 12.91 7.55
CA LEU A 124 -3.05 14.19 7.31
C LEU A 124 -3.99 14.61 8.45
N PRO A 125 -4.89 13.75 8.96
CA PRO A 125 -5.71 14.12 10.11
C PRO A 125 -4.89 14.46 11.36
N LEU A 126 -3.81 13.71 11.62
CA LEU A 126 -2.95 13.99 12.78
C LEU A 126 -2.24 15.33 12.65
N LEU A 127 -1.76 15.68 11.46
CA LEU A 127 -1.14 16.98 11.18
C LEU A 127 -2.17 18.11 11.31
N VAL A 128 -3.37 17.94 10.78
CA VAL A 128 -4.42 18.94 10.87
C VAL A 128 -4.80 19.21 12.33
N ILE A 129 -4.94 18.18 13.15
CA ILE A 129 -5.23 18.33 14.58
C ILE A 129 -4.07 19.03 15.29
N GLY A 130 -2.83 18.59 15.07
CA GLY A 130 -1.65 19.15 15.73
C GLY A 130 -1.39 20.60 15.34
N ILE A 131 -1.43 20.92 14.07
CA ILE A 131 -1.23 22.28 13.55
C ILE A 131 -2.38 23.19 13.96
N GLY A 132 -3.61 22.72 13.85
CA GLY A 132 -4.80 23.47 14.23
C GLY A 132 -4.79 23.86 15.69
N TYR A 133 -4.40 22.94 16.57
CA TYR A 133 -4.23 23.26 18.00
C TYR A 133 -3.15 24.31 18.23
N PHE A 134 -2.02 24.17 17.56
CA PHE A 134 -0.90 25.09 17.70
C PHE A 134 -1.28 26.52 17.27
N ILE A 135 -1.97 26.63 16.15
CA ILE A 135 -2.48 27.92 15.64
C ILE A 135 -3.49 28.50 16.62
N ALA A 136 -4.46 27.72 17.07
CA ALA A 136 -5.46 28.16 18.03
C ALA A 136 -4.82 28.64 19.35
N ALA A 137 -3.81 27.94 19.83
CA ALA A 137 -3.09 28.32 21.05
C ALA A 137 -2.36 29.65 20.90
N GLN A 138 -1.87 29.96 19.69
CA GLN A 138 -1.19 31.25 19.43
C GLN A 138 -2.16 32.41 19.25
N PHE A 139 -3.27 32.17 18.56
CA PHE A 139 -4.23 33.24 18.22
C PHE A 139 -5.28 33.52 19.30
N LEU A 140 -5.51 32.59 20.22
CA LEU A 140 -6.53 32.70 21.28
C LEU A 140 -5.92 33.07 22.66
N LYS A 141 -4.71 33.53 22.67
CA LYS A 141 -4.09 34.06 23.90
C LYS A 141 -4.63 35.43 24.25
#